data_f61a1f31923527cab1b929e301c7d9b8
#
_entry.id   f61a1f31923527cab1b929e301c7d9b8
#
_cell.length_a   1.000
_cell.length_b   1.000
_cell.length_c   1.000
_cell.angle_alpha   90.00
_cell.angle_beta   90.00
_cell.angle_gamma   90.00
#
_symmetry.space_group_name_H-M   'P 1'
#
loop_
_entity.id
_entity.type
_entity.pdbx_description
1 polymer ?
#
loop_
_entity_poly.entity_id
_entity_poly.type
_entity_poly.pdbx_seq_one_letter_code
_entity_poly.pdbx_strand_id
1 'polypeptide(L)'
;MFRFRAGRTVFRLHDGSSDPPAGGAAISPGAGSTIAADEAPLLLAAFNGGFNSSTGVGGFEVSSQVLVPLVAGMASFVIDADGTARVGVWGSTVPVAGEQVVSVRQNLPPLVVGGQPSPDIGDVSAWGATLGGGTTVARSALGEDAQGNILYAGGESLQPSDLAAALVNAGAVTAMELDINPEWVQLDWAPTPGGPLNAGIPGQNRPADQYQEGWTRDFVTVLATG
;
A
#
# COMPACT_ATOMS: atom_id res chain seq x y z
N MET A 1 13.97 -1.38 -0.07
CA MET A 1 12.99 -2.37 -0.54
C MET A 1 12.81 -3.46 0.50
N PHE A 2 11.56 -3.90 0.71
CA PHE A 2 11.19 -4.98 1.64
C PHE A 2 10.42 -6.07 0.91
N ARG A 3 10.54 -7.31 1.38
CA ARG A 3 9.78 -8.46 0.86
C ARG A 3 9.07 -9.15 2.01
N PHE A 4 7.76 -9.20 1.94
CA PHE A 4 6.88 -9.88 2.87
C PHE A 4 6.50 -11.25 2.29
N ARG A 5 6.86 -12.32 2.99
CA ARG A 5 6.74 -13.68 2.44
C ARG A 5 5.32 -14.21 2.57
N ALA A 6 4.78 -14.70 1.47
CA ALA A 6 3.50 -15.42 1.45
C ALA A 6 3.50 -16.57 2.47
N GLY A 7 2.39 -16.74 3.18
CA GLY A 7 2.23 -17.74 4.23
C GLY A 7 3.05 -17.49 5.52
N ARG A 8 3.80 -16.37 5.59
CA ARG A 8 4.54 -15.95 6.79
C ARG A 8 4.08 -14.60 7.31
N THR A 9 3.36 -13.86 6.48
CA THR A 9 2.82 -12.55 6.82
C THR A 9 1.37 -12.46 6.40
N VAL A 10 0.59 -11.74 7.19
CA VAL A 10 -0.76 -11.31 6.87
C VAL A 10 -0.83 -9.79 6.95
N PHE A 11 -1.84 -9.21 6.30
CA PHE A 11 -1.98 -7.77 6.14
C PHE A 11 -3.31 -7.29 6.67
N ARG A 12 -3.34 -6.05 7.17
CA ARG A 12 -4.57 -5.31 7.45
C ARG A 12 -4.48 -3.91 6.91
N LEU A 13 -5.58 -3.44 6.31
CA LEU A 13 -5.74 -2.06 5.85
C LEU A 13 -6.42 -1.26 6.95
N HIS A 14 -5.86 -0.10 7.24
CA HIS A 14 -6.39 0.88 8.17
C HIS A 14 -6.82 2.12 7.39
N ASP A 15 -7.97 2.67 7.71
CA ASP A 15 -8.34 4.01 7.32
C ASP A 15 -7.69 5.03 8.25
N GLY A 16 -7.43 6.21 7.75
CA GLY A 16 -6.95 7.30 8.58
C GLY A 16 -8.08 7.98 9.36
N SER A 17 -7.71 8.83 10.31
CA SER A 17 -8.71 9.63 11.04
C SER A 17 -9.45 10.66 10.15
N SER A 18 -8.96 10.92 8.94
CA SER A 18 -9.50 11.95 8.03
C SER A 18 -9.60 11.52 6.57
N ASP A 19 -8.87 10.48 6.15
CA ASP A 19 -8.83 10.04 4.76
C ASP A 19 -8.56 8.54 4.65
N PRO A 20 -9.41 7.79 3.93
CA PRO A 20 -10.62 8.28 3.26
C PRO A 20 -11.69 8.73 4.25
N PRO A 21 -12.55 9.70 3.87
CA PRO A 21 -13.60 10.17 4.75
C PRO A 21 -14.56 9.01 5.03
N ALA A 22 -14.74 8.69 6.29
CA ALA A 22 -15.79 7.76 6.71
C ALA A 22 -17.13 8.32 6.25
N GLY A 23 -17.80 7.63 5.33
CA GLY A 23 -19.07 8.06 4.74
C GLY A 23 -20.27 8.11 5.72
N GLY A 24 -20.05 8.55 6.97
CA GLY A 24 -21.03 8.62 8.03
C GLY A 24 -21.38 7.28 8.69
N ALA A 25 -20.75 6.20 8.29
CA ALA A 25 -20.87 4.90 8.96
C ALA A 25 -19.80 4.78 10.07
N ALA A 26 -20.19 4.23 11.19
CA ALA A 26 -19.21 3.84 12.22
C ALA A 26 -18.26 2.81 11.64
N ILE A 27 -16.97 3.12 11.62
CA ILE A 27 -15.94 2.23 11.11
C ILE A 27 -15.89 0.99 12.00
N SER A 28 -15.79 -0.18 11.39
CA SER A 28 -15.76 -1.46 12.13
C SER A 28 -14.55 -1.53 13.07
N PRO A 29 -14.66 -2.19 14.23
CA PRO A 29 -13.51 -2.47 15.10
C PRO A 29 -12.39 -3.18 14.30
N GLY A 30 -11.17 -2.62 14.33
CA GLY A 30 -10.02 -3.16 13.60
C GLY A 30 -9.59 -2.34 12.38
N ALA A 31 -10.46 -1.45 11.89
CA ALA A 31 -10.07 -0.36 11.01
C ALA A 31 -9.94 0.90 11.87
N GLY A 32 -8.92 1.69 11.70
CA GLY A 32 -8.75 2.89 12.51
C GLY A 32 -7.41 3.58 12.27
N SER A 33 -7.27 4.75 12.85
CA SER A 33 -6.10 5.61 12.65
C SER A 33 -4.84 5.19 13.40
N THR A 34 -4.89 4.09 14.16
CA THR A 34 -3.76 3.56 14.94
C THR A 34 -3.62 2.05 14.73
N ILE A 35 -2.41 1.55 14.94
CA ILE A 35 -2.18 0.10 15.01
C ILE A 35 -3.02 -0.46 16.18
N ALA A 36 -3.82 -1.48 15.90
CA ALA A 36 -4.72 -2.07 16.89
C ALA A 36 -3.95 -2.84 17.97
N ALA A 37 -4.54 -2.93 19.15
CA ALA A 37 -3.90 -3.58 20.31
C ALA A 37 -3.64 -5.09 20.10
N ASP A 38 -4.47 -5.76 19.31
CA ASP A 38 -4.29 -7.17 18.91
C ASP A 38 -3.22 -7.37 17.84
N GLU A 39 -2.91 -6.34 17.05
CA GLU A 39 -1.87 -6.36 16.03
C GLU A 39 -0.48 -6.11 16.62
N ALA A 40 -0.39 -5.23 17.62
CA ALA A 40 0.87 -4.76 18.15
C ALA A 40 1.88 -5.89 18.51
N PRO A 41 1.48 -7.03 19.13
CA PRO A 41 2.39 -8.13 19.43
C PRO A 41 2.89 -8.89 18.20
N LEU A 42 2.20 -8.80 17.08
CA LEU A 42 2.51 -9.52 15.83
C LEU A 42 3.14 -8.61 14.76
N LEU A 43 3.24 -7.32 15.03
CA LEU A 43 3.65 -6.32 14.07
C LEU A 43 5.09 -6.53 13.59
N LEU A 44 5.24 -6.65 12.28
CA LEU A 44 6.54 -6.71 11.59
C LEU A 44 6.85 -5.43 10.82
N ALA A 45 5.82 -4.79 10.26
CA ALA A 45 5.97 -3.53 9.56
C ALA A 45 4.63 -2.78 9.47
N ALA A 46 4.71 -1.48 9.19
CA ALA A 46 3.59 -0.67 8.74
C ALA A 46 4.08 0.27 7.63
N PHE A 47 3.22 0.56 6.65
CA PHE A 47 3.58 1.42 5.54
C PHE A 47 2.37 2.21 5.02
N ASN A 48 2.65 3.30 4.31
CA ASN A 48 1.64 4.21 3.78
C ASN A 48 0.71 3.55 2.76
N GLY A 49 -0.54 4.01 2.73
CA GLY A 49 -1.49 3.73 1.67
C GLY A 49 -1.24 4.53 0.38
N GLY A 50 -2.30 4.74 -0.39
CA GLY A 50 -2.23 5.43 -1.68
C GLY A 50 -2.50 6.94 -1.61
N PHE A 51 -2.82 7.53 -2.75
CA PHE A 51 -3.14 8.96 -2.86
C PHE A 51 -4.36 9.33 -2.02
N ASN A 52 -4.40 10.61 -1.61
CA ASN A 52 -5.55 11.16 -0.92
C ASN A 52 -6.83 10.92 -1.75
N SER A 53 -7.92 10.50 -1.10
CA SER A 53 -9.20 10.22 -1.75
C SER A 53 -9.77 11.43 -2.50
N SER A 54 -9.44 12.66 -2.07
CA SER A 54 -9.82 13.90 -2.74
C SER A 54 -9.22 14.07 -4.15
N THR A 55 -8.20 13.29 -4.49
CA THR A 55 -7.64 13.29 -5.86
C THR A 55 -8.55 12.59 -6.86
N GLY A 56 -9.54 11.83 -6.39
CA GLY A 56 -10.44 11.03 -7.23
C GLY A 56 -9.77 9.82 -7.87
N VAL A 57 -8.60 9.43 -7.40
CA VAL A 57 -7.84 8.28 -7.92
C VAL A 57 -8.12 7.03 -7.13
N GLY A 58 -8.78 6.05 -7.78
CA GLY A 58 -9.07 4.73 -7.24
C GLY A 58 -10.10 4.70 -6.12
N GLY A 59 -10.44 3.50 -5.68
CA GLY A 59 -11.42 3.24 -4.63
C GLY A 59 -10.81 2.75 -3.33
N PHE A 60 -11.65 2.62 -2.31
CA PHE A 60 -11.26 2.18 -0.99
C PHE A 60 -12.38 1.34 -0.35
N GLU A 61 -12.03 0.14 0.06
CA GLU A 61 -12.87 -0.75 0.85
C GLU A 61 -12.07 -1.20 2.07
N VAL A 62 -12.64 -1.15 3.25
CA VAL A 62 -12.05 -1.64 4.49
C VAL A 62 -13.07 -2.41 5.30
N SER A 63 -12.70 -3.58 5.81
CA SER A 63 -13.58 -4.46 6.60
C SER A 63 -14.93 -4.72 5.91
N SER A 64 -14.91 -4.97 4.59
CA SER A 64 -16.10 -5.17 3.73
C SER A 64 -17.01 -3.94 3.62
N GLN A 65 -16.51 -2.76 3.96
CA GLN A 65 -17.23 -1.50 3.78
C GLN A 65 -16.56 -0.65 2.70
N VAL A 66 -17.29 -0.39 1.63
CA VAL A 66 -16.82 0.50 0.55
C VAL A 66 -16.98 1.95 0.99
N LEU A 67 -15.88 2.64 1.22
CA LEU A 67 -15.83 4.08 1.55
C LEU A 67 -15.72 4.95 0.30
N VAL A 68 -14.96 4.47 -0.71
CA VAL A 68 -14.85 5.11 -2.02
C VAL A 68 -15.10 4.03 -3.09
N PRO A 69 -15.98 4.27 -4.07
CA PRO A 69 -16.32 3.28 -5.08
C PRO A 69 -15.10 2.70 -5.80
N LEU A 70 -15.08 1.37 -5.96
CA LEU A 70 -14.02 0.66 -6.66
C LEU A 70 -14.16 0.84 -8.18
N VAL A 71 -13.04 1.01 -8.87
CA VAL A 71 -12.96 1.30 -10.30
C VAL A 71 -12.26 0.16 -11.03
N ALA A 72 -12.93 -0.40 -12.07
CA ALA A 72 -12.32 -1.44 -12.90
C ALA A 72 -11.10 -0.91 -13.66
N GLY A 73 -10.08 -1.76 -13.81
CA GLY A 73 -8.83 -1.41 -14.49
C GLY A 73 -7.77 -0.74 -13.62
N MET A 74 -8.13 -0.29 -12.41
CA MET A 74 -7.16 0.31 -11.48
C MET A 74 -6.32 -0.75 -10.79
N ALA A 75 -5.04 -0.41 -10.54
CA ALA A 75 -4.19 -1.24 -9.71
C ALA A 75 -4.72 -1.28 -8.28
N SER A 76 -4.76 -2.48 -7.71
CA SER A 76 -5.45 -2.75 -6.45
C SER A 76 -4.60 -3.65 -5.57
N PHE A 77 -4.42 -3.22 -4.33
CA PHE A 77 -4.00 -4.06 -3.23
C PHE A 77 -5.25 -4.62 -2.57
N VAL A 78 -5.42 -5.92 -2.60
CA VAL A 78 -6.59 -6.62 -2.04
C VAL A 78 -6.14 -7.48 -0.87
N ILE A 79 -6.99 -7.56 0.16
CA ILE A 79 -6.73 -8.35 1.37
C ILE A 79 -7.96 -9.21 1.63
N ASP A 80 -7.74 -10.51 1.73
CA ASP A 80 -8.76 -11.50 2.05
C ASP A 80 -9.07 -11.58 3.55
N ALA A 81 -10.15 -12.28 3.88
CA ALA A 81 -10.62 -12.46 5.26
C ALA A 81 -9.57 -13.13 6.18
N ASP A 82 -8.66 -13.93 5.64
CA ASP A 82 -7.56 -14.55 6.38
C ASP A 82 -6.31 -13.67 6.48
N GLY A 83 -6.35 -12.46 5.90
CA GLY A 83 -5.25 -11.52 5.86
C GLY A 83 -4.24 -11.76 4.73
N THR A 84 -4.45 -12.76 3.87
CA THR A 84 -3.64 -12.93 2.65
C THR A 84 -3.86 -11.74 1.72
N ALA A 85 -2.78 -11.27 1.10
CA ALA A 85 -2.85 -10.09 0.24
C ALA A 85 -2.34 -10.36 -1.18
N ARG A 86 -2.85 -9.59 -2.14
CA ARG A 86 -2.45 -9.63 -3.55
C ARG A 86 -2.39 -8.23 -4.15
N VAL A 87 -1.58 -8.08 -5.18
CA VAL A 87 -1.54 -6.88 -6.03
C VAL A 87 -1.97 -7.26 -7.44
N GLY A 88 -3.04 -6.63 -7.93
CA GLY A 88 -3.57 -6.93 -9.26
C GLY A 88 -4.31 -5.77 -9.89
N VAL A 89 -5.00 -6.07 -11.00
CA VAL A 89 -5.86 -5.14 -11.72
C VAL A 89 -7.30 -5.49 -11.42
N TRP A 90 -8.06 -4.56 -10.83
CA TRP A 90 -9.43 -4.76 -10.42
C TRP A 90 -10.35 -5.12 -11.59
N GLY A 91 -11.11 -6.20 -11.41
CA GLY A 91 -12.01 -6.72 -12.45
C GLY A 91 -11.30 -7.49 -13.56
N SER A 92 -9.98 -7.71 -13.46
CA SER A 92 -9.18 -8.48 -14.41
C SER A 92 -8.41 -9.60 -13.73
N THR A 93 -7.44 -9.28 -12.88
CA THR A 93 -6.62 -10.27 -12.16
C THR A 93 -6.97 -10.39 -10.69
N VAL A 94 -7.66 -9.42 -10.14
CA VAL A 94 -8.23 -9.44 -8.79
C VAL A 94 -9.66 -8.90 -8.78
N PRO A 95 -10.56 -9.41 -7.92
CA PRO A 95 -10.39 -10.65 -7.17
C PRO A 95 -10.39 -11.86 -8.10
N VAL A 96 -9.76 -12.97 -7.70
CA VAL A 96 -9.94 -14.24 -8.38
C VAL A 96 -11.19 -14.96 -7.85
N ALA A 97 -11.72 -15.89 -8.63
CA ALA A 97 -12.94 -16.60 -8.24
C ALA A 97 -12.75 -17.37 -6.92
N GLY A 98 -13.62 -17.06 -5.96
CA GLY A 98 -13.63 -17.69 -4.63
C GLY A 98 -12.85 -16.90 -3.56
N GLU A 99 -12.14 -15.84 -3.89
CA GLU A 99 -11.55 -14.93 -2.91
C GLU A 99 -12.64 -14.24 -2.08
N GLN A 100 -12.40 -14.15 -0.77
CA GLN A 100 -13.26 -13.43 0.17
C GLN A 100 -12.59 -12.12 0.57
N VAL A 101 -12.50 -11.22 -0.41
CA VAL A 101 -11.89 -9.91 -0.21
C VAL A 101 -12.67 -9.12 0.83
N VAL A 102 -11.96 -8.58 1.80
CA VAL A 102 -12.52 -7.73 2.86
C VAL A 102 -11.96 -6.32 2.85
N SER A 103 -10.83 -6.10 2.19
CA SER A 103 -10.27 -4.77 2.03
C SER A 103 -9.62 -4.59 0.67
N VAL A 104 -9.78 -3.40 0.10
CA VAL A 104 -9.22 -3.03 -1.20
C VAL A 104 -8.69 -1.60 -1.13
N ARG A 105 -7.44 -1.41 -1.50
CA ARG A 105 -6.87 -0.09 -1.74
C ARG A 105 -6.47 0.03 -3.20
N GLN A 106 -7.16 0.89 -3.92
CA GLN A 106 -6.83 1.21 -5.30
C GLN A 106 -6.01 2.49 -5.40
N ASN A 107 -5.18 2.54 -6.42
CA ASN A 107 -4.50 3.77 -6.82
C ASN A 107 -4.51 3.86 -8.36
N LEU A 108 -3.58 4.51 -8.98
CA LEU A 108 -3.39 4.68 -10.43
C LEU A 108 -3.52 3.35 -11.24
N PRO A 109 -3.49 3.37 -12.57
CA PRO A 109 -3.28 2.17 -13.38
C PRO A 109 -2.02 1.40 -12.93
N PRO A 110 -1.89 0.11 -13.27
CA PRO A 110 -0.77 -0.70 -12.80
C PRO A 110 0.58 -0.17 -13.28
N LEU A 111 1.54 -0.07 -12.36
CA LEU A 111 2.92 0.34 -12.62
C LEU A 111 3.71 -0.74 -13.37
N VAL A 112 3.42 -2.01 -13.06
CA VAL A 112 4.01 -3.21 -13.69
C VAL A 112 2.89 -4.20 -14.00
N VAL A 113 2.92 -4.79 -15.21
CA VAL A 113 2.01 -5.86 -15.64
C VAL A 113 2.82 -6.96 -16.34
N GLY A 114 2.62 -8.21 -15.94
CA GLY A 114 3.31 -9.36 -16.53
C GLY A 114 4.85 -9.27 -16.41
N GLY A 115 5.35 -8.63 -15.34
CA GLY A 115 6.78 -8.44 -15.13
C GLY A 115 7.41 -7.37 -16.02
N GLN A 116 6.61 -6.52 -16.67
CA GLN A 116 7.09 -5.42 -17.51
C GLN A 116 6.53 -4.09 -16.98
N PRO A 117 7.32 -3.00 -17.00
CA PRO A 117 6.82 -1.67 -16.69
C PRO A 117 5.65 -1.29 -17.60
N SER A 118 4.74 -0.46 -17.09
CA SER A 118 3.65 0.10 -17.87
C SER A 118 4.17 0.77 -19.18
N PRO A 119 3.46 0.65 -20.32
CA PRO A 119 3.81 1.36 -21.54
C PRO A 119 3.93 2.88 -21.35
N ASP A 120 3.15 3.44 -20.43
CA ASP A 120 3.11 4.88 -20.15
C ASP A 120 4.10 5.31 -19.06
N ILE A 121 5.03 4.43 -18.66
CA ILE A 121 5.96 4.67 -17.54
C ILE A 121 6.83 5.93 -17.75
N GLY A 122 7.06 6.33 -18.98
CA GLY A 122 7.82 7.54 -19.34
C GLY A 122 7.02 8.85 -19.22
N ASP A 123 5.69 8.78 -19.15
CA ASP A 123 4.84 9.96 -18.90
C ASP A 123 4.71 10.17 -17.39
N VAL A 124 5.64 10.94 -16.84
CA VAL A 124 5.65 11.19 -15.37
C VAL A 124 4.34 11.79 -14.87
N SER A 125 3.60 12.53 -15.71
CA SER A 125 2.34 13.17 -15.32
C SER A 125 1.23 12.15 -15.09
N ALA A 126 1.27 10.99 -15.72
CA ALA A 126 0.34 9.89 -15.51
C ALA A 126 0.49 9.24 -14.10
N TRP A 127 1.63 9.49 -13.44
CA TRP A 127 2.00 8.90 -12.15
C TRP A 127 1.95 9.92 -11.00
N GLY A 128 1.03 10.86 -11.10
CA GLY A 128 0.72 11.85 -10.09
C GLY A 128 1.34 13.22 -10.36
N ALA A 129 0.57 14.25 -10.00
CA ALA A 129 1.01 15.64 -10.08
C ALA A 129 1.98 15.93 -8.93
N THR A 130 3.19 16.36 -9.27
CA THR A 130 4.19 16.72 -8.28
C THR A 130 3.99 18.15 -7.78
N LEU A 131 4.10 18.36 -6.49
CA LEU A 131 4.17 19.69 -5.91
C LEU A 131 5.43 20.40 -6.42
N GLY A 132 5.25 21.54 -7.09
CA GLY A 132 6.37 22.30 -7.68
C GLY A 132 6.89 21.79 -9.02
N GLY A 133 6.23 20.83 -9.68
CA GLY A 133 6.56 20.38 -11.04
C GLY A 133 7.82 19.49 -11.15
N GLY A 134 8.34 18.99 -10.03
CA GLY A 134 9.47 18.06 -10.05
C GLY A 134 9.07 16.70 -10.64
N THR A 135 9.95 16.11 -11.46
CA THR A 135 9.75 14.77 -12.02
C THR A 135 10.32 13.66 -11.13
N THR A 136 11.29 14.03 -10.29
CA THR A 136 11.95 13.14 -9.33
C THR A 136 11.54 13.56 -7.92
N VAL A 137 10.77 12.71 -7.26
CA VAL A 137 10.15 13.00 -5.95
C VAL A 137 10.20 11.75 -5.06
N ALA A 138 9.78 11.88 -3.79
CA ALA A 138 9.53 10.70 -2.97
C ALA A 138 8.46 9.85 -3.64
N ARG A 139 8.65 8.52 -3.67
CA ARG A 139 7.65 7.58 -4.21
C ARG A 139 7.68 6.28 -3.44
N SER A 140 6.52 5.66 -3.34
CA SER A 140 6.36 4.31 -2.82
C SER A 140 5.47 3.46 -3.73
N ALA A 141 5.65 2.15 -3.68
CA ALA A 141 4.88 1.19 -4.46
C ALA A 141 4.83 -0.18 -3.80
N LEU A 142 3.79 -0.94 -4.13
CA LEU A 142 3.67 -2.36 -3.85
C LEU A 142 3.81 -3.17 -5.13
N GLY A 143 4.41 -4.36 -5.02
CA GLY A 143 4.40 -5.37 -6.07
C GLY A 143 4.07 -6.73 -5.49
N GLU A 144 3.65 -7.64 -6.37
CA GLU A 144 3.51 -9.06 -6.07
C GLU A 144 4.41 -9.86 -7.00
N ASP A 145 5.21 -10.78 -6.45
CA ASP A 145 6.02 -11.69 -7.26
C ASP A 145 5.26 -12.98 -7.60
N ALA A 146 5.84 -13.82 -8.46
CA ALA A 146 5.21 -15.05 -8.93
C ALA A 146 5.00 -16.09 -7.80
N GLN A 147 5.57 -15.89 -6.64
CA GLN A 147 5.37 -16.73 -5.44
C GLN A 147 4.33 -16.17 -4.48
N GLY A 148 3.67 -15.05 -4.84
CA GLY A 148 2.70 -14.37 -3.99
C GLY A 148 3.32 -13.55 -2.85
N ASN A 149 4.63 -13.31 -2.88
CA ASN A 149 5.24 -12.41 -1.89
C ASN A 149 4.90 -10.96 -2.26
N ILE A 150 4.59 -10.17 -1.25
CA ILE A 150 4.37 -8.73 -1.41
C ILE A 150 5.71 -8.00 -1.26
N LEU A 151 5.98 -7.13 -2.20
CA LEU A 151 7.18 -6.29 -2.27
C LEU A 151 6.78 -4.85 -1.98
N TYR A 152 7.49 -4.18 -1.06
CA TYR A 152 7.38 -2.72 -0.90
C TYR A 152 8.68 -2.06 -1.39
N ALA A 153 8.55 -1.06 -2.23
CA ALA A 153 9.63 -0.20 -2.67
C ALA A 153 9.30 1.26 -2.34
N GLY A 154 10.29 2.01 -1.88
CA GLY A 154 10.13 3.43 -1.60
C GLY A 154 11.47 4.14 -1.48
N GLY A 155 11.48 5.44 -1.72
CA GLY A 155 12.65 6.31 -1.60
C GLY A 155 12.31 7.77 -1.88
N GLU A 156 13.24 8.67 -1.50
CA GLU A 156 13.05 10.13 -1.49
C GLU A 156 13.19 10.79 -2.87
N SER A 157 13.86 10.15 -3.82
CA SER A 157 14.19 10.77 -5.11
C SER A 157 14.10 9.74 -6.23
N LEU A 158 12.87 9.47 -6.69
CA LEU A 158 12.59 8.44 -7.68
C LEU A 158 11.73 9.00 -8.82
N GLN A 159 11.96 8.49 -10.04
CA GLN A 159 10.99 8.55 -11.12
C GLN A 159 10.10 7.29 -11.10
N PRO A 160 8.93 7.32 -11.76
CA PRO A 160 8.10 6.12 -11.90
C PRO A 160 8.86 4.95 -12.52
N SER A 161 9.71 5.22 -13.51
CA SER A 161 10.57 4.22 -14.16
C SER A 161 11.57 3.56 -13.21
N ASP A 162 12.15 4.33 -12.27
CA ASP A 162 13.09 3.79 -11.29
C ASP A 162 12.37 2.81 -10.35
N LEU A 163 11.18 3.19 -9.91
CA LEU A 163 10.34 2.40 -9.02
C LEU A 163 9.87 1.10 -9.70
N ALA A 164 9.40 1.20 -10.96
CA ALA A 164 9.01 0.04 -11.75
C ALA A 164 10.20 -0.90 -12.00
N ALA A 165 11.35 -0.38 -12.40
CA ALA A 165 12.55 -1.16 -12.63
C ALA A 165 13.03 -1.88 -11.35
N ALA A 166 13.00 -1.20 -10.20
CA ALA A 166 13.37 -1.79 -8.92
C ALA A 166 12.46 -2.98 -8.56
N LEU A 167 11.14 -2.85 -8.76
CA LEU A 167 10.18 -3.91 -8.49
C LEU A 167 10.31 -5.09 -9.47
N VAL A 168 10.46 -4.82 -10.78
CA VAL A 168 10.71 -5.87 -11.80
C VAL A 168 12.01 -6.63 -11.49
N ASN A 169 13.09 -5.94 -11.16
CA ASN A 169 14.36 -6.56 -10.78
C ASN A 169 14.24 -7.40 -9.48
N ALA A 170 13.30 -7.06 -8.60
CA ALA A 170 12.99 -7.86 -7.43
C ALA A 170 12.04 -9.03 -7.71
N GLY A 171 11.55 -9.18 -8.95
CA GLY A 171 10.69 -10.28 -9.39
C GLY A 171 9.20 -9.97 -9.40
N ALA A 172 8.78 -8.70 -9.25
CA ALA A 172 7.38 -8.34 -9.33
C ALA A 172 6.79 -8.68 -10.70
N VAL A 173 5.65 -9.35 -10.69
CA VAL A 173 4.85 -9.64 -11.89
C VAL A 173 3.73 -8.62 -12.07
N THR A 174 3.26 -8.05 -10.98
CA THR A 174 2.31 -6.92 -10.95
C THR A 174 2.77 -5.91 -9.91
N ALA A 175 2.56 -4.62 -10.18
CA ALA A 175 2.85 -3.59 -9.20
C ALA A 175 1.92 -2.37 -9.33
N MET A 176 1.76 -1.64 -8.22
CA MET A 176 1.01 -0.40 -8.11
C MET A 176 1.83 0.68 -7.42
N GLU A 177 1.69 1.91 -7.84
CA GLU A 177 2.20 3.07 -7.09
C GLU A 177 1.31 3.35 -5.87
N LEU A 178 1.90 3.78 -4.76
CA LEU A 178 1.17 4.19 -3.55
C LEU A 178 1.13 5.72 -3.45
N ASP A 179 2.10 6.35 -2.81
CA ASP A 179 2.12 7.81 -2.65
C ASP A 179 3.43 8.41 -3.16
N ILE A 180 3.37 9.71 -3.50
CA ILE A 180 4.52 10.48 -4.05
C ILE A 180 4.85 11.70 -3.21
N ASN A 181 4.16 11.91 -2.11
CA ASN A 181 4.43 13.03 -1.21
C ASN A 181 5.44 12.60 -0.14
N PRO A 182 6.56 13.32 0.04
CA PRO A 182 7.57 12.97 1.04
C PRO A 182 7.03 12.93 2.46
N GLU A 183 5.93 13.64 2.74
CA GLU A 183 5.26 13.58 4.04
C GLU A 183 4.47 12.29 4.29
N TRP A 184 4.21 11.51 3.22
CA TRP A 184 3.37 10.31 3.29
C TRP A 184 4.15 9.03 2.96
N VAL A 185 5.22 9.11 2.15
CA VAL A 185 6.06 7.96 1.78
C VAL A 185 6.81 7.48 3.02
N GLN A 186 6.37 6.36 3.59
CA GLN A 186 6.86 5.84 4.86
C GLN A 186 6.73 4.32 4.93
N LEU A 187 7.74 3.68 5.47
CA LEU A 187 7.68 2.30 5.95
C LEU A 187 8.45 2.20 7.26
N ASP A 188 7.82 1.58 8.25
CA ASP A 188 8.41 1.29 9.55
C ASP A 188 8.44 -0.23 9.76
N TRP A 189 9.50 -0.75 10.35
CA TRP A 189 9.70 -2.20 10.49
C TRP A 189 10.31 -2.58 11.82
N ALA A 190 9.95 -3.78 12.30
CA ALA A 190 10.49 -4.39 13.50
C ALA A 190 11.34 -5.64 13.13
N PRO A 191 12.51 -5.85 13.74
CA PRO A 191 13.35 -7.02 13.50
C PRO A 191 12.72 -8.33 14.01
N THR A 192 11.80 -8.22 14.96
CA THR A 192 11.00 -9.32 15.53
C THR A 192 9.56 -8.87 15.71
N PRO A 193 8.58 -9.78 15.65
CA PRO A 193 7.18 -9.42 15.88
C PRO A 193 7.00 -8.67 17.19
N GLY A 194 6.28 -7.54 17.13
CA GLY A 194 6.02 -6.67 18.28
C GLY A 194 7.23 -5.91 18.84
N GLY A 195 8.38 -5.99 18.17
CA GLY A 195 9.59 -5.28 18.56
C GLY A 195 9.55 -3.78 18.23
N PRO A 196 10.57 -3.02 18.67
CA PRO A 196 10.67 -1.61 18.35
C PRO A 196 10.72 -1.37 16.84
N LEU A 197 9.95 -0.37 16.38
CA LEU A 197 9.94 0.02 14.97
C LEU A 197 11.15 0.87 14.61
N ASN A 198 11.63 0.67 13.41
CA ASN A 198 12.73 1.40 12.79
C ASN A 198 12.27 1.96 11.45
N ALA A 199 12.73 3.15 11.09
CA ALA A 199 12.48 3.73 9.78
C ALA A 199 13.08 2.83 8.68
N GLY A 200 12.27 2.48 7.68
CA GLY A 200 12.65 1.62 6.57
C GLY A 200 13.11 2.37 5.33
N ILE A 201 12.77 3.66 5.22
CA ILE A 201 13.18 4.54 4.14
C ILE A 201 14.18 5.56 4.70
N PRO A 202 15.43 5.56 4.20
CA PRO A 202 16.38 6.59 4.61
C PRO A 202 15.85 7.99 4.29
N GLY A 203 15.80 8.85 5.31
CA GLY A 203 15.33 10.23 5.16
C GLY A 203 13.81 10.42 5.24
N GLN A 204 13.02 9.37 5.52
CA GLN A 204 11.57 9.55 5.71
C GLN A 204 11.27 10.63 6.76
N ASN A 205 10.26 11.46 6.48
CA ASN A 205 9.96 12.64 7.28
C ASN A 205 9.27 12.34 8.62
N ARG A 206 8.65 11.16 8.73
CA ARG A 206 7.87 10.79 9.91
C ARG A 206 8.63 9.83 10.82
N PRO A 207 8.43 9.91 12.14
CA PRO A 207 9.02 8.97 13.08
C PRO A 207 8.44 7.56 12.89
N ALA A 208 9.23 6.54 13.24
CA ALA A 208 8.87 5.15 13.03
C ALA A 208 7.68 4.65 13.88
N ASP A 209 7.27 5.39 14.90
CA ASP A 209 6.10 5.10 15.75
C ASP A 209 4.82 5.84 15.32
N GLN A 210 4.85 6.57 14.20
CA GLN A 210 3.73 7.40 13.74
C GLN A 210 2.40 6.64 13.68
N TYR A 211 2.39 5.42 13.17
CA TYR A 211 1.16 4.62 13.07
C TYR A 211 0.68 4.07 14.42
N GLN A 212 1.54 4.03 15.43
CA GLN A 212 1.17 3.68 16.81
C GLN A 212 0.51 4.86 17.52
N GLU A 213 0.99 6.08 17.25
CA GLU A 213 0.46 7.32 17.82
C GLU A 213 -0.86 7.77 17.16
N GLY A 214 -1.07 7.39 15.89
CA GLY A 214 -2.24 7.71 15.10
C GLY A 214 -1.92 8.50 13.84
N TRP A 215 -2.70 8.24 12.80
CA TRP A 215 -2.46 8.81 11.49
C TRP A 215 -3.73 9.34 10.82
N THR A 216 -3.58 10.35 9.98
CA THR A 216 -4.71 10.99 9.28
C THR A 216 -5.07 10.30 7.98
N ARG A 217 -4.16 9.48 7.44
CA ARG A 217 -4.24 8.81 6.15
C ARG A 217 -4.29 7.29 6.33
N ASP A 218 -4.75 6.61 5.29
CA ASP A 218 -4.73 5.16 5.24
C ASP A 218 -3.31 4.59 5.27
N PHE A 219 -3.18 3.43 5.91
CA PHE A 219 -1.93 2.69 6.01
C PHE A 219 -2.20 1.18 6.10
N VAL A 220 -1.16 0.40 5.96
CA VAL A 220 -1.23 -1.06 6.03
C VAL A 220 -0.29 -1.56 7.11
N THR A 221 -0.77 -2.49 7.95
CA THR A 221 0.06 -3.27 8.86
C THR A 221 0.42 -4.62 8.26
N VAL A 222 1.63 -5.09 8.56
CA VAL A 222 2.14 -6.41 8.21
C VAL A 222 2.41 -7.16 9.50
N LEU A 223 1.73 -8.27 9.68
CA LEU A 223 1.75 -9.05 10.90
C LEU A 223 2.38 -10.42 10.64
N ALA A 224 3.08 -10.95 11.64
CA ALA A 224 3.57 -12.32 11.60
C ALA A 224 2.39 -13.30 11.68
N THR A 225 2.42 -14.35 10.83
CA THR A 225 1.58 -15.53 11.08
C THR A 225 2.11 -16.27 12.31
N GLY A 226 1.23 -16.73 13.18
CA GLY A 226 1.58 -17.54 14.35
C GLY A 226 2.19 -18.90 13.96
#